data_3680328283febe4fcae2a61647b597c2
#
_entry.id   3680328283febe4fcae2a61647b597c2
#
_cell.length_a   1.000
_cell.length_b   1.000
_cell.length_c   1.000
_cell.angle_alpha   90.00
_cell.angle_beta   90.00
_cell.angle_gamma   90.00
#
_symmetry.space_group_name_H-M   'P 1'
#
loop_
_entity.id
_entity.type
_entity.pdbx_description
1 polymer ?
#
loop_
_entity_poly.entity_id
_entity_poly.type
_entity_poly.pdbx_seq_one_letter_code
_entity_poly.pdbx_strand_id
1 'polypeptide(L)'
;VYNGLASLVEHGAAYVIEGTSSKYLAVALSEFCDNRIRYLRKAKERLVADGPRKNLPREGYITIEGYDHICDKIRHMLLGAEKRIYFSATGEFLEQWSEEIRELVRAQKKVVLISEDNREPFPEDAELKAGIIEYLVPEHFREPKEEEQQMDQIRLIIDSEYILTGTVTGKSSDTCLYSGQKNFVRVFKDAMRNEIALIR
;
A
#
# COMPACT_ATOMS: atom_id res chain seq x y z
N VAL A 1 -19.70 -17.47 31.55
CA VAL A 1 -19.29 -18.62 30.71
C VAL A 1 -20.30 -18.85 29.59
N TYR A 2 -21.61 -19.00 29.86
CA TYR A 2 -22.64 -19.29 28.84
C TYR A 2 -22.77 -18.19 27.78
N ASN A 3 -22.69 -16.92 28.14
CA ASN A 3 -22.73 -15.79 27.17
C ASN A 3 -21.55 -15.81 26.18
N GLY A 4 -20.36 -16.22 26.66
CA GLY A 4 -19.18 -16.36 25.79
C GLY A 4 -19.32 -17.50 24.79
N LEU A 5 -19.86 -18.67 25.22
CA LEU A 5 -20.08 -19.79 24.31
C LEU A 5 -21.16 -19.50 23.26
N ALA A 6 -22.25 -18.83 23.66
CA ALA A 6 -23.28 -18.38 22.73
C ALA A 6 -22.68 -17.40 21.67
N SER A 7 -21.85 -16.45 22.11
CA SER A 7 -21.16 -15.52 21.20
C SER A 7 -20.22 -16.24 20.23
N LEU A 8 -19.48 -17.26 20.69
CA LEU A 8 -18.62 -18.06 19.79
C LEU A 8 -19.45 -18.79 18.72
N VAL A 9 -20.61 -19.34 19.08
CA VAL A 9 -21.52 -19.97 18.11
C VAL A 9 -22.09 -18.96 17.12
N GLU A 10 -22.57 -17.83 17.62
CA GLU A 10 -23.09 -16.73 16.78
C GLU A 10 -22.05 -16.24 15.77
N HIS A 11 -20.79 -16.17 16.18
CA HIS A 11 -19.69 -15.78 15.30
C HIS A 11 -19.13 -16.92 14.43
N GLY A 12 -19.69 -18.14 14.53
CA GLY A 12 -19.27 -19.29 13.75
C GLY A 12 -17.92 -19.88 14.16
N ALA A 13 -17.49 -19.64 15.41
CA ALA A 13 -16.26 -20.17 15.97
C ALA A 13 -16.46 -21.49 16.74
N ALA A 14 -17.71 -21.85 17.05
CA ALA A 14 -18.09 -23.10 17.70
C ALA A 14 -19.39 -23.69 17.14
N TYR A 15 -19.51 -25.00 17.17
CA TYR A 15 -20.72 -25.72 16.89
C TYR A 15 -21.39 -26.09 18.21
N VAL A 16 -22.74 -26.21 18.22
CA VAL A 16 -23.49 -26.76 19.31
C VAL A 16 -23.84 -28.22 18.96
N ILE A 17 -23.53 -29.15 19.87
CA ILE A 17 -23.96 -30.52 19.77
C ILE A 17 -25.15 -30.68 20.73
N GLU A 18 -26.32 -30.81 20.17
CA GLU A 18 -27.56 -31.01 20.93
C GLU A 18 -27.63 -32.45 21.47
N GLY A 19 -27.96 -32.61 22.76
CA GLY A 19 -28.09 -33.87 23.47
C GLY A 19 -28.77 -33.67 24.81
N THR A 20 -28.65 -34.60 25.72
CA THR A 20 -29.16 -34.46 27.11
C THR A 20 -28.53 -33.28 27.85
N SER A 21 -27.36 -32.80 27.38
CA SER A 21 -26.74 -31.54 27.75
C SER A 21 -26.07 -30.97 26.48
N SER A 22 -26.16 -29.63 26.27
CA SER A 22 -25.50 -28.97 25.16
C SER A 22 -23.98 -29.03 25.32
N LYS A 23 -23.30 -29.57 24.32
CA LYS A 23 -21.84 -29.58 24.23
C LYS A 23 -21.40 -28.62 23.11
N TYR A 24 -20.23 -28.01 23.26
CA TYR A 24 -19.67 -27.07 22.29
C TYR A 24 -18.39 -27.67 21.71
N LEU A 25 -18.27 -27.60 20.39
CA LEU A 25 -17.09 -28.04 19.67
C LEU A 25 -16.51 -26.83 18.92
N ALA A 26 -15.22 -26.58 19.09
CA ALA A 26 -14.55 -25.52 18.37
C ALA A 26 -14.50 -25.85 16.87
N VAL A 27 -14.78 -24.85 16.02
CA VAL A 27 -14.54 -24.92 14.58
C VAL A 27 -13.03 -24.90 14.34
N ALA A 28 -12.53 -25.66 13.37
CA ALA A 28 -11.14 -25.62 12.99
C ALA A 28 -10.74 -24.17 12.61
N LEU A 29 -9.58 -23.70 13.08
CA LEU A 29 -9.18 -22.31 12.90
C LEU A 29 -9.10 -21.90 11.42
N SER A 30 -8.59 -22.79 10.55
CA SER A 30 -8.56 -22.57 9.09
C SER A 30 -9.97 -22.39 8.52
N GLU A 31 -10.91 -23.28 8.89
CA GLU A 31 -12.31 -23.22 8.44
C GLU A 31 -12.98 -21.92 8.91
N PHE A 32 -12.77 -21.54 10.17
CA PHE A 32 -13.27 -20.27 10.71
C PHE A 32 -12.74 -19.07 9.91
N CYS A 33 -11.42 -19.01 9.67
CA CYS A 33 -10.79 -17.94 8.90
C CYS A 33 -11.33 -17.89 7.47
N ASP A 34 -11.44 -19.02 6.78
CA ASP A 34 -11.94 -19.08 5.39
C ASP A 34 -13.40 -18.61 5.30
N ASN A 35 -14.23 -18.99 6.29
CA ASN A 35 -15.61 -18.52 6.38
C ASN A 35 -15.69 -17.01 6.58
N ARG A 36 -14.81 -16.42 7.42
CA ARG A 36 -14.74 -14.98 7.65
C ARG A 36 -14.26 -14.22 6.41
N ILE A 37 -13.23 -14.71 5.74
CA ILE A 37 -12.72 -14.12 4.50
C ILE A 37 -13.82 -14.13 3.43
N ARG A 38 -14.54 -15.25 3.27
CA ARG A 38 -15.66 -15.38 2.33
C ARG A 38 -16.80 -14.39 2.66
N TYR A 39 -17.13 -14.25 3.94
CA TYR A 39 -18.14 -13.29 4.39
C TYR A 39 -17.73 -11.85 4.06
N LEU A 40 -16.49 -11.46 4.38
CA LEU A 40 -15.96 -10.13 4.10
C LEU A 40 -15.90 -9.82 2.59
N ARG A 41 -15.55 -10.81 1.75
CA ARG A 41 -15.59 -10.66 0.29
C ARG A 41 -17.00 -10.36 -0.21
N LYS A 42 -18.00 -11.12 0.24
CA LYS A 42 -19.40 -10.88 -0.12
C LYS A 42 -19.91 -9.53 0.37
N ALA A 43 -19.54 -9.13 1.58
CA ALA A 43 -19.90 -7.81 2.11
C ALA A 43 -19.26 -6.69 1.26
N LYS A 44 -17.97 -6.81 0.89
CA LYS A 44 -17.29 -5.90 -0.03
C LYS A 44 -18.02 -5.79 -1.36
N GLU A 45 -18.37 -6.92 -2.00
CA GLU A 45 -19.07 -6.95 -3.29
C GLU A 45 -20.39 -6.18 -3.22
N ARG A 46 -21.21 -6.39 -2.17
CA ARG A 46 -22.45 -5.66 -1.94
C ARG A 46 -22.21 -4.18 -1.73
N LEU A 47 -21.28 -3.80 -0.87
CA LEU A 47 -20.95 -2.41 -0.58
C LEU A 47 -20.45 -1.67 -1.82
N VAL A 48 -19.67 -2.33 -2.68
CA VAL A 48 -19.18 -1.76 -3.94
C VAL A 48 -20.30 -1.62 -4.96
N ALA A 49 -21.26 -2.58 -5.02
CA ALA A 49 -22.38 -2.54 -5.94
C ALA A 49 -23.42 -1.48 -5.54
N ASP A 50 -23.75 -1.40 -4.25
CA ASP A 50 -24.84 -0.58 -3.72
C ASP A 50 -24.35 0.77 -3.18
N GLY A 51 -23.04 0.91 -2.94
CA GLY A 51 -22.45 2.11 -2.35
C GLY A 51 -22.42 3.30 -3.31
N PRO A 52 -22.55 4.52 -2.79
CA PRO A 52 -22.43 5.71 -3.62
C PRO A 52 -21.02 5.77 -4.23
N ARG A 53 -20.94 5.92 -5.55
CA ARG A 53 -19.66 6.18 -6.23
C ARG A 53 -19.18 7.57 -5.82
N LYS A 54 -18.37 7.65 -4.77
CA LYS A 54 -17.67 8.89 -4.43
C LYS A 54 -16.56 9.10 -5.46
N ASN A 55 -16.76 10.04 -6.37
CA ASN A 55 -15.63 10.64 -7.03
C ASN A 55 -14.82 11.36 -5.97
N LEU A 56 -13.56 10.93 -5.77
CA LEU A 56 -12.65 11.67 -4.92
C LEU A 56 -12.62 13.13 -5.40
N PRO A 57 -12.73 14.10 -4.49
CA PRO A 57 -12.65 15.49 -4.89
C PRO A 57 -11.31 15.70 -5.63
N ARG A 58 -11.38 16.19 -6.86
CA ARG A 58 -10.18 16.55 -7.63
C ARG A 58 -9.55 17.85 -7.12
N GLU A 59 -10.18 18.48 -6.15
CA GLU A 59 -9.71 19.71 -5.51
C GLU A 59 -9.26 19.43 -4.08
N GLY A 60 -8.06 19.93 -3.74
CA GLY A 60 -7.47 19.77 -2.42
C GLY A 60 -6.64 18.49 -2.26
N TYR A 61 -6.37 18.18 -1.01
CA TYR A 61 -5.62 17.00 -0.59
C TYR A 61 -6.33 16.31 0.59
N ILE A 62 -6.04 15.04 0.74
CA ILE A 62 -6.53 14.21 1.85
C ILE A 62 -5.31 13.83 2.67
N THR A 63 -5.35 14.05 3.98
CA THR A 63 -4.35 13.53 4.92
C THR A 63 -4.72 12.09 5.28
N ILE A 64 -3.75 11.20 5.16
CA ILE A 64 -3.86 9.80 5.59
C ILE A 64 -2.97 9.65 6.80
N GLU A 65 -3.54 9.22 7.91
CA GLU A 65 -2.87 9.05 9.20
C GLU A 65 -2.70 7.56 9.52
N GLY A 66 -1.53 7.22 10.05
CA GLY A 66 -1.16 5.87 10.45
C GLY A 66 -0.45 5.07 9.37
N TYR A 67 0.67 4.43 9.76
CA TYR A 67 1.53 3.66 8.86
C TYR A 67 0.75 2.60 8.07
N ASP A 68 -0.09 1.81 8.73
CA ASP A 68 -0.87 0.75 8.08
C ASP A 68 -1.84 1.31 7.03
N HIS A 69 -2.52 2.43 7.32
CA HIS A 69 -3.42 3.08 6.36
C HIS A 69 -2.67 3.67 5.18
N ILE A 70 -1.44 4.19 5.41
CA ILE A 70 -0.56 4.67 4.35
C ILE A 70 -0.15 3.49 3.45
N CYS A 71 0.27 2.37 4.04
CA CYS A 71 0.62 1.16 3.30
C CYS A 71 -0.57 0.60 2.50
N ASP A 72 -1.76 0.55 3.09
CA ASP A 72 -2.99 0.14 2.38
C ASP A 72 -3.28 1.07 1.19
N LYS A 73 -3.04 2.38 1.37
CA LYS A 73 -3.22 3.35 0.29
C LYS A 73 -2.19 3.17 -0.82
N ILE A 74 -0.92 2.94 -0.48
CA ILE A 74 0.14 2.64 -1.47
C ILE A 74 -0.25 1.40 -2.27
N ARG A 75 -0.59 0.29 -1.60
CA ARG A 75 -1.03 -0.94 -2.26
C ARG A 75 -2.20 -0.70 -3.21
N HIS A 76 -3.22 0.02 -2.74
CA HIS A 76 -4.38 0.35 -3.57
C HIS A 76 -4.01 1.19 -4.80
N MET A 77 -3.07 2.14 -4.65
CA MET A 77 -2.58 2.95 -5.76
C MET A 77 -1.79 2.12 -6.76
N LEU A 78 -0.87 1.27 -6.30
CA LEU A 78 -0.07 0.39 -7.17
C LEU A 78 -0.97 -0.54 -7.99
N LEU A 79 -1.87 -1.26 -7.34
CA LEU A 79 -2.81 -2.17 -8.01
C LEU A 79 -3.80 -1.45 -8.94
N GLY A 80 -4.15 -0.21 -8.64
CA GLY A 80 -5.06 0.63 -9.44
C GLY A 80 -4.38 1.38 -10.59
N ALA A 81 -3.06 1.37 -10.70
CA ALA A 81 -2.35 2.06 -11.78
C ALA A 81 -2.66 1.42 -13.14
N GLU A 82 -3.02 2.24 -14.13
CA GLU A 82 -3.39 1.76 -15.47
C GLU A 82 -2.23 1.79 -16.45
N LYS A 83 -1.37 2.80 -16.38
CA LYS A 83 -0.34 3.08 -17.38
C LYS A 83 1.07 3.12 -16.83
N ARG A 84 1.26 3.82 -15.71
CA ARG A 84 2.59 4.09 -15.18
C ARG A 84 2.62 4.46 -13.71
N ILE A 85 3.74 4.14 -13.08
CA ILE A 85 4.05 4.62 -11.73
C ILE A 85 5.43 5.32 -11.72
N TYR A 86 5.58 6.29 -10.81
CA TYR A 86 6.84 6.85 -10.36
C TYR A 86 6.86 6.72 -8.85
N PHE A 87 7.79 5.95 -8.31
CA PHE A 87 7.87 5.71 -6.87
C PHE A 87 9.28 6.04 -6.39
N SER A 88 9.38 7.01 -5.48
CA SER A 88 10.60 7.44 -4.83
C SER A 88 10.51 7.14 -3.34
N ALA A 89 11.48 6.43 -2.81
CA ALA A 89 11.66 6.09 -1.41
C ALA A 89 13.06 5.48 -1.21
N THR A 90 13.40 5.03 0.01
CA THR A 90 14.60 4.21 0.23
C THR A 90 14.46 2.84 -0.46
N GLY A 91 15.58 2.22 -0.80
CA GLY A 91 15.59 0.89 -1.40
C GLY A 91 14.87 -0.15 -0.53
N GLU A 92 15.10 -0.11 0.79
CA GLU A 92 14.43 -0.99 1.76
C GLU A 92 12.91 -0.82 1.77
N PHE A 93 12.43 0.42 1.70
CA PHE A 93 10.99 0.67 1.63
C PHE A 93 10.38 0.20 0.29
N LEU A 94 11.11 0.37 -0.81
CA LEU A 94 10.68 -0.10 -2.14
C LEU A 94 10.60 -1.62 -2.21
N GLU A 95 11.51 -2.35 -1.56
CA GLU A 95 11.52 -3.82 -1.50
C GLU A 95 10.23 -4.42 -0.93
N GLN A 96 9.55 -3.73 -0.02
CA GLN A 96 8.29 -4.16 0.58
C GLN A 96 7.16 -4.32 -0.45
N TRP A 97 7.29 -3.69 -1.62
CA TRP A 97 6.27 -3.65 -2.68
C TRP A 97 6.62 -4.54 -3.88
N SER A 98 7.53 -5.48 -3.70
CA SER A 98 8.03 -6.34 -4.78
C SER A 98 6.92 -7.08 -5.54
N GLU A 99 5.91 -7.58 -4.83
CA GLU A 99 4.80 -8.33 -5.45
C GLU A 99 3.91 -7.42 -6.32
N GLU A 100 3.51 -6.26 -5.78
CA GLU A 100 2.69 -5.29 -6.51
C GLU A 100 3.45 -4.72 -7.73
N ILE A 101 4.75 -4.47 -7.57
CA ILE A 101 5.62 -4.00 -8.66
C ILE A 101 5.76 -5.09 -9.73
N ARG A 102 5.89 -6.36 -9.33
CA ARG A 102 5.95 -7.50 -10.26
C ARG A 102 4.67 -7.63 -11.08
N GLU A 103 3.51 -7.45 -10.46
CA GLU A 103 2.24 -7.43 -11.19
C GLU A 103 2.17 -6.30 -12.22
N LEU A 104 2.67 -5.10 -11.88
CA LEU A 104 2.74 -3.98 -12.81
C LEU A 104 3.67 -4.26 -13.99
N VAL A 105 4.83 -4.85 -13.75
CA VAL A 105 5.80 -5.25 -14.79
C VAL A 105 5.19 -6.29 -15.70
N ARG A 106 4.57 -7.34 -15.17
CA ARG A 106 3.87 -8.37 -15.95
C ARG A 106 2.72 -7.80 -16.77
N ALA A 107 2.04 -6.79 -16.26
CA ALA A 107 1.01 -6.06 -16.99
C ALA A 107 1.56 -5.03 -17.99
N GLN A 108 2.89 -5.02 -18.23
CA GLN A 108 3.60 -4.13 -19.16
C GLN A 108 3.37 -2.64 -18.88
N LYS A 109 3.15 -2.27 -17.61
CA LYS A 109 3.03 -0.88 -17.19
C LYS A 109 4.42 -0.28 -17.00
N LYS A 110 4.54 1.01 -17.24
CA LYS A 110 5.81 1.71 -17.03
C LYS A 110 6.06 1.91 -15.54
N VAL A 111 7.10 1.28 -15.02
CA VAL A 111 7.54 1.39 -13.62
C VAL A 111 8.85 2.17 -13.57
N VAL A 112 8.85 3.28 -12.83
CA VAL A 112 10.04 4.10 -12.57
C VAL A 112 10.24 4.17 -11.07
N LEU A 113 11.38 3.71 -10.59
CA LEU A 113 11.78 3.74 -9.19
C LEU A 113 12.93 4.70 -9.00
N ILE A 114 12.90 5.45 -7.91
CA ILE A 114 13.98 6.35 -7.49
C ILE A 114 14.38 5.95 -6.07
N SER A 115 15.55 5.35 -5.92
CA SER A 115 16.08 4.97 -4.62
C SER A 115 16.88 6.12 -4.02
N GLU A 116 16.40 6.65 -2.89
CA GLU A 116 16.98 7.82 -2.24
C GLU A 116 18.23 7.51 -1.38
N ASP A 117 18.49 6.25 -1.09
CA ASP A 117 19.62 5.80 -0.28
C ASP A 117 20.73 5.08 -1.10
N ASN A 118 20.67 5.18 -2.44
CA ASN A 118 21.60 4.52 -3.36
C ASN A 118 21.61 2.98 -3.22
N ARG A 119 20.60 2.42 -2.58
CA ARG A 119 20.43 0.98 -2.46
C ARG A 119 19.52 0.50 -3.59
N GLU A 120 20.02 -0.45 -4.36
CA GLU A 120 19.23 -1.14 -5.37
C GLU A 120 18.11 -1.94 -4.70
N PRO A 121 16.81 -1.67 -4.97
CA PRO A 121 15.73 -2.31 -4.21
C PRO A 121 15.53 -3.80 -4.55
N PHE A 122 15.96 -4.25 -5.75
CA PHE A 122 15.78 -5.65 -6.18
C PHE A 122 17.07 -6.23 -6.77
N PRO A 123 18.18 -6.33 -6.01
CA PRO A 123 19.48 -6.66 -6.56
C PRO A 123 19.57 -8.06 -7.18
N GLU A 124 18.80 -9.02 -6.71
CA GLU A 124 18.82 -10.41 -7.14
C GLU A 124 17.64 -10.79 -8.07
N ASP A 125 16.67 -9.88 -8.29
CA ASP A 125 15.48 -10.16 -9.09
C ASP A 125 15.63 -9.69 -10.55
N ALA A 126 16.12 -10.59 -11.40
CA ALA A 126 16.34 -10.30 -12.82
C ALA A 126 15.05 -9.95 -13.60
N GLU A 127 13.89 -10.50 -13.20
CA GLU A 127 12.60 -10.20 -13.83
C GLU A 127 12.20 -8.75 -13.56
N LEU A 128 12.29 -8.33 -12.31
CA LEU A 128 11.99 -6.95 -11.92
C LEU A 128 12.98 -5.96 -12.54
N LYS A 129 14.28 -6.25 -12.49
CA LYS A 129 15.31 -5.39 -13.09
C LYS A 129 15.09 -5.15 -14.58
N ALA A 130 14.68 -6.17 -15.33
CA ALA A 130 14.40 -6.02 -16.75
C ALA A 130 13.14 -5.20 -17.06
N GLY A 131 12.18 -5.16 -16.13
CA GLY A 131 10.89 -4.51 -16.31
C GLY A 131 10.76 -3.11 -15.72
N ILE A 132 11.72 -2.66 -14.90
CA ILE A 132 11.71 -1.35 -14.24
C ILE A 132 12.75 -0.40 -14.84
N ILE A 133 12.52 0.90 -14.64
CA ILE A 133 13.53 1.95 -14.86
C ILE A 133 13.93 2.44 -13.48
N GLU A 134 15.17 2.23 -13.11
CA GLU A 134 15.70 2.56 -11.80
C GLU A 134 16.66 3.72 -11.86
N TYR A 135 16.58 4.60 -10.87
CA TYR A 135 17.51 5.69 -10.61
C TYR A 135 17.96 5.64 -9.17
N LEU A 136 19.26 5.66 -8.95
CA LEU A 136 19.89 5.68 -7.62
C LEU A 136 20.38 7.10 -7.34
N VAL A 137 19.88 7.72 -6.28
CA VAL A 137 20.30 9.07 -5.90
C VAL A 137 21.73 9.03 -5.34
N PRO A 138 22.70 9.71 -5.98
CA PRO A 138 24.08 9.72 -5.51
C PRO A 138 24.20 10.35 -4.12
N GLU A 139 25.17 9.90 -3.35
CA GLU A 139 25.38 10.29 -1.95
C GLU A 139 25.53 11.82 -1.76
N HIS A 140 26.19 12.48 -2.70
CA HIS A 140 26.41 13.93 -2.65
C HIS A 140 25.16 14.80 -2.92
N PHE A 141 24.05 14.21 -3.36
CA PHE A 141 22.77 14.89 -3.50
C PHE A 141 21.85 14.70 -2.30
N ARG A 142 22.27 13.89 -1.32
CA ARG A 142 21.44 13.62 -0.16
C ARG A 142 21.62 14.72 0.88
N GLU A 143 20.50 15.10 1.49
CA GLU A 143 20.56 15.87 2.71
C GLU A 143 21.17 15.04 3.84
N PRO A 144 22.02 15.63 4.70
CA PRO A 144 22.54 14.93 5.87
C PRO A 144 21.36 14.42 6.73
N LYS A 145 21.22 13.12 6.86
CA LYS A 145 20.25 12.54 7.80
C LYS A 145 20.78 12.76 9.21
N GLU A 146 19.98 13.37 10.08
CA GLU A 146 20.22 13.31 11.52
C GLU A 146 20.19 11.84 11.93
N GLU A 147 21.24 11.37 12.61
CA GLU A 147 21.54 9.93 12.85
C GLU A 147 20.48 9.16 13.65
N GLU A 148 19.45 9.81 14.17
CA GLU A 148 18.49 9.19 15.11
C GLU A 148 17.12 8.81 14.52
N GLN A 149 16.80 9.12 13.27
CA GLN A 149 15.48 8.80 12.74
C GLN A 149 15.57 8.08 11.39
N GLN A 150 15.26 6.79 11.41
CA GLN A 150 14.97 6.01 10.21
C GLN A 150 13.63 6.52 9.64
N MET A 151 13.72 7.54 8.80
CA MET A 151 12.58 8.21 8.18
C MET A 151 12.64 7.96 6.68
N ASP A 152 11.57 7.40 6.12
CA ASP A 152 11.41 7.24 4.70
C ASP A 152 10.55 8.38 4.14
N GLN A 153 11.16 9.22 3.30
CA GLN A 153 10.40 10.17 2.50
C GLN A 153 9.83 9.41 1.30
N ILE A 154 8.52 9.38 1.17
CA ILE A 154 7.85 8.68 0.08
C ILE A 154 7.17 9.64 -0.88
N ARG A 155 7.29 9.34 -2.18
CA ARG A 155 6.61 10.06 -3.27
C ARG A 155 6.14 9.04 -4.30
N LEU A 156 4.83 8.75 -4.32
CA LEU A 156 4.22 7.82 -5.28
C LEU A 156 3.27 8.57 -6.20
N ILE A 157 3.56 8.59 -7.49
CA ILE A 157 2.69 9.17 -8.53
C ILE A 157 2.20 8.04 -9.43
N ILE A 158 0.87 7.94 -9.60
CA ILE A 158 0.27 7.00 -10.55
C ILE A 158 -0.41 7.73 -11.69
N ASP A 159 -0.21 7.25 -12.90
CA ASP A 159 -0.80 7.71 -14.16
C ASP A 159 -0.66 9.20 -14.43
N SER A 160 0.17 9.90 -13.67
CA SER A 160 0.29 11.37 -13.64
C SER A 160 -1.02 12.07 -13.23
N GLU A 161 -1.89 11.38 -12.52
CA GLU A 161 -3.21 11.85 -12.06
C GLU A 161 -3.31 11.95 -10.55
N TYR A 162 -2.61 11.09 -9.81
CA TYR A 162 -2.67 11.05 -8.35
C TYR A 162 -1.26 10.96 -7.75
N ILE A 163 -1.11 11.57 -6.59
CA ILE A 163 0.11 11.51 -5.79
C ILE A 163 -0.21 11.17 -4.34
N LEU A 164 0.67 10.37 -3.74
CA LEU A 164 0.81 10.19 -2.30
C LEU A 164 2.23 10.62 -1.91
N THR A 165 2.36 11.49 -0.92
CA THR A 165 3.67 11.97 -0.45
C THR A 165 3.66 12.26 1.04
N GLY A 166 4.77 12.01 1.70
CA GLY A 166 4.95 12.25 3.13
C GLY A 166 6.19 11.55 3.65
N THR A 167 6.36 11.59 4.96
CA THR A 167 7.44 10.92 5.66
C THR A 167 6.86 9.82 6.53
N VAL A 168 7.44 8.62 6.47
CA VAL A 168 7.01 7.46 7.26
C VAL A 168 8.14 6.95 8.14
N THR A 169 7.80 6.54 9.35
CA THR A 169 8.69 6.04 10.39
C THR A 169 8.25 4.68 10.94
N GLY A 170 7.19 4.11 10.38
CA GLY A 170 6.57 2.86 10.87
C GLY A 170 5.62 3.07 12.06
N LYS A 171 5.22 4.31 12.35
CA LYS A 171 4.41 4.64 13.53
C LYS A 171 2.96 4.98 13.17
N SER A 172 2.06 4.82 14.14
CA SER A 172 0.66 5.22 14.00
C SER A 172 0.46 6.74 13.87
N SER A 173 1.49 7.52 14.16
CA SER A 173 1.50 8.99 14.02
C SER A 173 1.96 9.46 12.64
N ASP A 174 2.38 8.56 11.76
CA ASP A 174 2.81 8.91 10.41
C ASP A 174 1.68 9.52 9.60
N THR A 175 2.00 10.50 8.76
CA THR A 175 1.02 11.18 7.92
C THR A 175 1.51 11.35 6.50
N CYS A 176 0.62 11.10 5.54
CA CYS A 176 0.87 11.36 4.12
C CYS A 176 -0.26 12.17 3.50
N LEU A 177 0.08 12.98 2.52
CA LEU A 177 -0.87 13.72 1.71
C LEU A 177 -1.17 12.94 0.43
N TYR A 178 -2.46 12.75 0.15
CA TYR A 178 -2.95 12.17 -1.10
C TYR A 178 -3.76 13.19 -1.86
N SER A 179 -3.48 13.36 -3.15
CA SER A 179 -4.19 14.34 -3.99
C SER A 179 -4.30 13.90 -5.45
N GLY A 180 -5.41 14.26 -6.09
CA GLY A 180 -5.62 14.25 -7.53
C GLY A 180 -5.63 15.64 -8.16
N GLN A 181 -5.25 16.69 -7.40
CA GLN A 181 -5.22 18.05 -7.90
C GLN A 181 -4.10 18.22 -8.94
N LYS A 182 -4.45 18.61 -10.15
CA LYS A 182 -3.53 18.64 -11.30
C LYS A 182 -2.26 19.46 -11.06
N ASN A 183 -2.39 20.64 -10.43
CA ASN A 183 -1.23 21.49 -10.14
C ASN A 183 -0.29 20.85 -9.12
N PHE A 184 -0.85 20.22 -8.08
CA PHE A 184 -0.09 19.54 -7.04
C PHE A 184 0.68 18.34 -7.63
N VAL A 185 0.00 17.48 -8.38
CA VAL A 185 0.62 16.32 -9.07
C VAL A 185 1.71 16.80 -10.03
N ARG A 186 1.47 17.90 -10.76
CA ARG A 186 2.45 18.46 -11.72
C ARG A 186 3.74 18.93 -11.02
N VAL A 187 3.63 19.64 -9.91
CA VAL A 187 4.80 20.12 -9.15
C VAL A 187 5.70 18.95 -8.76
N PHE A 188 5.14 17.91 -8.16
CA PHE A 188 5.93 16.74 -7.76
C PHE A 188 6.48 15.95 -8.94
N LYS A 189 5.72 15.84 -10.02
CA LYS A 189 6.20 15.20 -11.24
C LYS A 189 7.37 15.95 -11.88
N ASP A 190 7.30 17.28 -11.91
CA ASP A 190 8.38 18.12 -12.44
C ASP A 190 9.61 18.06 -11.51
N ALA A 191 9.41 18.02 -10.18
CA ALA A 191 10.49 17.81 -9.23
C ALA A 191 11.20 16.46 -9.46
N MET A 192 10.48 15.35 -9.54
CA MET A 192 11.06 14.03 -9.83
C MET A 192 11.75 13.96 -11.19
N ARG A 193 11.23 14.67 -12.21
CA ARG A 193 11.90 14.76 -13.52
C ARG A 193 13.22 15.49 -13.44
N ASN A 194 13.26 16.60 -12.69
CA ASN A 194 14.50 17.37 -12.50
C ASN A 194 15.53 16.55 -11.74
N GLU A 195 15.11 15.83 -10.70
CA GLU A 195 15.95 14.91 -9.95
C GLU A 195 16.56 13.83 -10.84
N ILE A 196 15.74 13.15 -11.64
CA ILE A 196 16.21 12.17 -12.63
C ILE A 196 17.21 12.79 -13.62
N ALA A 197 17.00 14.05 -14.04
CA ALA A 197 17.90 14.73 -14.97
C ALA A 197 19.25 15.06 -14.34
N LEU A 198 19.30 15.26 -13.03
CA LEU A 198 20.55 15.50 -12.28
C LEU A 198 21.32 14.22 -11.99
N ILE A 199 20.63 13.07 -11.88
CA ILE A 199 21.24 11.74 -11.62
C ILE A 199 21.88 11.17 -12.90
N ARG A 200 21.42 11.57 -14.08
CA ARG A 200 21.93 11.11 -15.39
C ARG A 200 23.23 11.78 -15.78
#